data_8db6891b40ed5704c66823d0ceb5a1ee
#
_entry.id   8db6891b40ed5704c66823d0ceb5a1ee
#
_cell.length_a   1.000
_cell.length_b   1.000
_cell.length_c   1.000
_cell.angle_alpha   90.00
_cell.angle_beta   90.00
_cell.angle_gamma   90.00
#
_symmetry.space_group_name_H-M   'P 1'
#
loop_
_entity.id
_entity.type
_entity.pdbx_description
1 polymer ?
#
loop_
_entity_poly.entity_id
_entity_poly.type
_entity_poly.pdbx_seq_one_letter_code
_entity_poly.pdbx_strand_id
1 'polypeptide(L)'
;MATTTNPFNNIFADKDIHATERSLRAHKGVLTKLTCYINTAVNAAKILPTEKGCQELEELKEKVEWKIEEMEAGYDRLIELDPENEKRYLEKKREIVDLSLIHI
;
A
#
# COMPACT_ATOMS: atom_id res chain seq x y z
N MET A 1 9.67 7.12 24.63
CA MET A 1 8.43 7.66 24.07
C MET A 1 7.89 6.75 22.98
N ALA A 2 6.76 6.17 23.26
CA ALA A 2 6.19 5.22 22.31
C ALA A 2 5.48 5.95 21.20
N THR A 3 6.14 6.14 20.11
CA THR A 3 5.50 6.53 18.88
C THR A 3 5.05 5.26 18.19
N THR A 4 3.81 5.24 17.76
CA THR A 4 3.32 4.17 16.91
C THR A 4 4.16 4.15 15.65
N THR A 5 5.14 3.27 15.62
CA THR A 5 5.97 3.10 14.45
C THR A 5 5.32 2.07 13.52
N ASN A 6 5.28 2.39 12.24
CA ASN A 6 4.86 1.46 11.23
C ASN A 6 5.81 0.24 11.28
N PRO A 7 5.27 -1.02 11.35
CA PRO A 7 6.12 -2.21 11.43
C PRO A 7 7.06 -2.40 10.24
N PHE A 8 6.80 -1.72 9.14
CA PHE A 8 7.63 -1.83 7.94
C PHE A 8 8.74 -0.76 7.84
N ASN A 9 8.88 0.10 8.85
CA ASN A 9 9.92 1.14 8.84
C ASN A 9 11.32 0.56 8.68
N ASN A 10 11.58 -0.60 9.27
CA ASN A 10 12.89 -1.25 9.18
C ASN A 10 13.27 -1.68 7.77
N ILE A 11 12.30 -1.95 6.91
CA ILE A 11 12.54 -2.34 5.52
C ILE A 11 13.29 -1.26 4.76
N PHE A 12 13.01 0.00 5.08
CA PHE A 12 13.59 1.15 4.38
C PHE A 12 14.71 1.84 5.15
N ALA A 13 15.04 1.35 6.35
CA ALA A 13 16.00 2.00 7.23
C ALA A 13 17.40 2.16 6.61
N ASP A 14 17.83 1.18 5.80
CA ASP A 14 19.15 1.17 5.16
C ASP A 14 19.14 1.75 3.75
N LYS A 15 17.98 2.15 3.24
CA LYS A 15 17.85 2.58 1.86
C LYS A 15 18.04 4.08 1.71
N ASP A 16 18.74 4.47 0.65
CA ASP A 16 18.85 5.87 0.24
C ASP A 16 17.60 6.27 -0.57
N ILE A 17 17.57 7.51 -1.06
CA ILE A 17 16.43 8.05 -1.81
C ILE A 17 16.14 7.20 -3.05
N HIS A 18 17.15 6.87 -3.84
CA HIS A 18 16.97 6.10 -5.08
C HIS A 18 16.48 4.69 -4.83
N ALA A 19 17.06 4.01 -3.84
CA ALA A 19 16.66 2.66 -3.49
C ALA A 19 15.23 2.64 -2.94
N THR A 20 14.85 3.64 -2.14
CA THR A 20 13.50 3.77 -1.60
C THR A 20 12.49 4.01 -2.72
N GLU A 21 12.78 4.92 -3.65
CA GLU A 21 11.91 5.20 -4.79
C GLU A 21 11.71 3.97 -5.68
N ARG A 22 12.78 3.22 -5.92
CA ARG A 22 12.74 2.00 -6.71
C ARG A 22 11.85 0.95 -6.04
N SER A 23 12.02 0.78 -4.73
CA SER A 23 11.23 -0.14 -3.94
C SER A 23 9.74 0.25 -3.97
N LEU A 24 9.44 1.54 -3.83
CA LEU A 24 8.07 2.05 -3.90
C LEU A 24 7.42 1.79 -5.25
N ARG A 25 8.16 1.93 -6.34
CA ARG A 25 7.64 1.61 -7.68
C ARG A 25 7.27 0.14 -7.80
N ALA A 26 8.11 -0.74 -7.26
CA ALA A 26 7.82 -2.18 -7.25
C ALA A 26 6.58 -2.48 -6.42
N HIS A 27 6.45 -1.88 -5.24
CA HIS A 27 5.27 -2.06 -4.38
C HIS A 27 4.01 -1.51 -5.04
N LYS A 28 4.11 -0.40 -5.74
CA LYS A 28 2.98 0.18 -6.48
C LYS A 28 2.47 -0.78 -7.56
N GLY A 29 3.38 -1.45 -8.26
CA GLY A 29 3.01 -2.48 -9.25
C GLY A 29 2.26 -3.64 -8.61
N VAL A 30 2.71 -4.10 -7.46
CA VAL A 30 2.02 -5.16 -6.70
C VAL A 30 0.65 -4.70 -6.23
N LEU A 31 0.56 -3.47 -5.72
CA LEU A 31 -0.72 -2.90 -5.28
C LEU A 31 -1.72 -2.82 -6.43
N THR A 32 -1.28 -2.40 -7.62
CA THR A 32 -2.12 -2.36 -8.82
C THR A 32 -2.67 -3.74 -9.17
N LYS A 33 -1.84 -4.77 -9.11
CA LYS A 33 -2.29 -6.15 -9.34
C LYS A 33 -3.30 -6.62 -8.30
N LEU A 34 -3.06 -6.29 -7.03
CA LEU A 34 -3.99 -6.66 -5.95
C LEU A 34 -5.35 -5.99 -6.13
N THR A 35 -5.38 -4.73 -6.53
CA THR A 35 -6.65 -4.04 -6.79
C THR A 35 -7.40 -4.65 -7.97
N CYS A 36 -6.69 -5.09 -9.00
CA CYS A 36 -7.30 -5.82 -10.13
C CYS A 36 -7.91 -7.14 -9.66
N TYR A 37 -7.23 -7.88 -8.82
CA TYR A 37 -7.75 -9.14 -8.28
C TYR A 37 -8.98 -8.91 -7.41
N ILE A 38 -8.99 -7.85 -6.60
CA ILE A 38 -10.16 -7.49 -5.79
C ILE A 38 -11.35 -7.18 -6.69
N ASN A 39 -11.17 -6.39 -7.74
CA ASN A 39 -12.24 -6.06 -8.68
C ASN A 39 -12.82 -7.32 -9.32
N THR A 40 -11.97 -8.25 -9.74
CA THR A 40 -12.39 -9.52 -10.30
C THR A 40 -13.19 -10.35 -9.28
N ALA A 41 -12.70 -10.42 -8.05
CA ALA A 41 -13.36 -11.18 -6.98
C ALA A 41 -14.69 -10.54 -6.58
N VAL A 42 -14.77 -9.22 -6.52
CA VAL A 42 -16.03 -8.50 -6.25
C VAL A 42 -17.05 -8.77 -7.32
N ASN A 43 -16.66 -8.71 -8.59
CA ASN A 43 -17.57 -8.98 -9.70
C ASN A 43 -18.07 -10.43 -9.68
N ALA A 44 -17.20 -11.38 -9.39
CA ALA A 44 -17.58 -12.78 -9.23
C ALA A 44 -18.56 -12.97 -8.07
N ALA A 45 -18.34 -12.31 -6.95
CA ALA A 45 -19.23 -12.39 -5.78
C ALA A 45 -20.61 -11.78 -6.04
N LYS A 46 -20.70 -10.78 -6.90
CA LYS A 46 -21.99 -10.18 -7.31
C LYS A 46 -22.82 -11.17 -8.13
N ILE A 47 -22.17 -11.98 -8.95
CA ILE A 47 -22.84 -12.96 -9.82
C ILE A 47 -23.22 -14.20 -9.02
N LEU A 48 -22.28 -14.74 -8.23
CA LEU A 48 -22.48 -15.95 -7.45
C LEU A 48 -21.74 -15.82 -6.12
N PRO A 49 -22.38 -15.27 -5.08
CA PRO A 49 -21.75 -15.14 -3.78
C PRO A 49 -21.52 -16.51 -3.14
N THR A 50 -20.26 -16.81 -2.81
CA THR A 50 -19.89 -18.04 -2.13
C THR A 50 -19.12 -17.68 -0.86
N GLU A 51 -19.12 -18.57 0.12
CA GLU A 51 -18.35 -18.41 1.34
C GLU A 51 -16.85 -18.32 1.03
N LYS A 52 -16.37 -19.17 0.12
CA LYS A 52 -14.98 -19.18 -0.33
C LYS A 52 -14.61 -17.87 -1.00
N GLY A 53 -15.50 -17.33 -1.84
CA GLY A 53 -15.27 -16.04 -2.50
C GLY A 53 -15.19 -14.90 -1.51
N CYS A 54 -16.00 -14.90 -0.46
CA CYS A 54 -15.93 -13.89 0.60
C CYS A 54 -14.61 -13.97 1.38
N GLN A 55 -14.12 -15.17 1.66
CA GLN A 55 -12.84 -15.38 2.31
C GLN A 55 -11.69 -14.87 1.45
N GLU A 56 -11.72 -15.15 0.16
CA GLU A 56 -10.72 -14.66 -0.77
C GLU A 56 -10.67 -13.12 -0.82
N LEU A 57 -11.85 -12.49 -0.80
CA LEU A 57 -11.95 -11.03 -0.75
C LEU A 57 -11.32 -10.46 0.52
N GLU A 58 -11.57 -11.07 1.66
CA GLU A 58 -10.99 -10.63 2.93
C GLU A 58 -9.47 -10.76 2.92
N GLU A 59 -8.95 -11.86 2.39
CA GLU A 59 -7.51 -12.09 2.27
C GLU A 59 -6.86 -11.06 1.35
N LEU A 60 -7.48 -10.76 0.22
CA LEU A 60 -7.00 -9.75 -0.71
C LEU A 60 -7.01 -8.36 -0.07
N LYS A 61 -8.06 -8.06 0.67
CA LYS A 61 -8.17 -6.79 1.40
C LYS A 61 -7.04 -6.63 2.41
N GLU A 62 -6.73 -7.66 3.18
CA GLU A 62 -5.61 -7.64 4.12
C GLU A 62 -4.28 -7.41 3.40
N LYS A 63 -4.07 -8.08 2.27
CA LYS A 63 -2.85 -7.91 1.48
C LYS A 63 -2.69 -6.48 0.98
N VAL A 64 -3.79 -5.86 0.55
CA VAL A 64 -3.80 -4.46 0.12
C VAL A 64 -3.44 -3.54 1.29
N GLU A 65 -4.05 -3.75 2.45
CA GLU A 65 -3.79 -2.94 3.64
C GLU A 65 -2.32 -3.02 4.05
N TRP A 66 -1.75 -4.22 4.04
CA TRP A 66 -0.33 -4.43 4.36
C TRP A 66 0.58 -3.74 3.34
N LYS A 67 0.24 -3.84 2.06
CA LYS A 67 1.03 -3.21 1.00
C LYS A 67 1.00 -1.70 1.13
N ILE A 68 -0.14 -1.13 1.50
CA ILE A 68 -0.27 0.31 1.74
C ILE A 68 0.61 0.73 2.92
N GLU A 69 0.60 -0.02 4.02
CA GLU A 69 1.45 0.26 5.17
C GLU A 69 2.94 0.22 4.81
N GLU A 70 3.36 -0.76 4.00
CA GLU A 70 4.72 -0.83 3.50
C GLU A 70 5.08 0.42 2.69
N MET A 71 4.18 0.84 1.80
CA MET A 71 4.41 2.02 0.97
C MET A 71 4.43 3.31 1.79
N GLU A 72 3.57 3.41 2.80
CA GLU A 72 3.59 4.55 3.72
C GLU A 72 4.93 4.66 4.43
N ALA A 73 5.48 3.52 4.88
CA ALA A 73 6.80 3.49 5.50
C ALA A 73 7.89 4.00 4.54
N GLY A 74 7.78 3.63 3.25
CA GLY A 74 8.70 4.11 2.23
C GLY A 74 8.63 5.62 2.01
N TYR A 75 7.43 6.17 1.95
CA TYR A 75 7.27 7.62 1.83
C TYR A 75 7.74 8.36 3.07
N ASP A 76 7.52 7.81 4.26
CA ASP A 76 8.05 8.38 5.50
C ASP A 76 9.58 8.42 5.47
N ARG A 77 10.21 7.39 4.91
CA ARG A 77 11.66 7.36 4.74
C ARG A 77 12.13 8.44 3.76
N LEU A 78 11.40 8.64 2.66
CA LEU A 78 11.72 9.71 1.70
C LEU A 78 11.60 11.09 2.33
N ILE A 79 10.60 11.30 3.18
CA ILE A 79 10.45 12.56 3.91
C ILE A 79 11.64 12.81 4.84
N GLU A 80 12.11 11.75 5.52
CA GLU A 80 13.31 11.82 6.35
C GLU A 80 14.55 12.20 5.57
N LEU A 81 14.75 11.59 4.41
CA LEU A 81 15.93 11.78 3.58
C LEU A 81 15.89 13.05 2.75
N ASP A 82 14.69 13.52 2.40
CA ASP A 82 14.48 14.65 1.51
C ASP A 82 13.32 15.51 2.00
N PRO A 83 13.48 16.21 3.14
CA PRO A 83 12.40 17.00 3.72
C PRO A 83 11.94 18.16 2.84
N GLU A 84 12.73 18.59 1.88
CA GLU A 84 12.36 19.66 0.96
C GLU A 84 11.16 19.29 0.09
N ASN A 85 10.99 18.00 -0.20
CA ASN A 85 9.90 17.48 -1.00
C ASN A 85 8.80 16.80 -0.17
N GLU A 86 8.74 17.09 1.12
CA GLU A 86 7.77 16.52 2.05
C GLU A 86 6.33 16.61 1.52
N LYS A 87 5.96 17.77 1.03
CA LYS A 87 4.62 18.03 0.51
C LYS A 87 4.24 17.08 -0.62
N ARG A 88 5.18 16.85 -1.54
CA ARG A 88 5.00 15.94 -2.68
C ARG A 88 4.82 14.50 -2.20
N TYR A 89 5.61 14.07 -1.24
CA TYR A 89 5.53 12.71 -0.70
C TYR A 89 4.25 12.49 0.08
N LEU A 90 3.79 13.48 0.83
CA LEU A 90 2.52 13.42 1.54
C LEU A 90 1.33 13.32 0.59
N GLU A 91 1.37 14.04 -0.54
CA GLU A 91 0.33 13.93 -1.57
C GLU A 91 0.28 12.53 -2.17
N LYS A 92 1.43 11.95 -2.48
CA LYS A 92 1.51 10.58 -3.02
C LYS A 92 1.02 9.56 -2.00
N LYS A 93 1.36 9.75 -0.74
CA LYS A 93 0.89 8.89 0.35
C LYS A 93 -0.64 8.93 0.44
N ARG A 94 -1.23 10.12 0.34
CA ARG A 94 -2.69 10.28 0.34
C ARG A 94 -3.34 9.61 -0.87
N GLU A 95 -2.77 9.75 -2.05
CA GLU A 95 -3.27 9.11 -3.27
C GLU A 95 -3.38 7.60 -3.11
N ILE A 96 -2.41 6.97 -2.48
CA ILE A 96 -2.40 5.53 -2.24
C ILE A 96 -3.51 5.12 -1.31
N VAL A 97 -3.73 5.85 -0.23
CA VAL A 97 -4.81 5.59 0.72
C VAL A 97 -6.17 5.78 0.05
N ASP A 98 -6.35 6.86 -0.72
CA ASP A 98 -7.58 7.13 -1.44
C ASP A 98 -7.89 6.03 -2.45
N LEU A 99 -6.87 5.53 -3.14
CA LEU A 99 -7.01 4.47 -4.12
C LEU A 99 -7.54 3.18 -3.48
N SER A 100 -7.09 2.87 -2.27
CA SER A 100 -7.56 1.69 -1.54
C SER A 100 -9.02 1.84 -1.12
N LEU A 101 -9.44 3.03 -0.73
CA LEU A 101 -10.82 3.30 -0.32
C LEU A 101 -11.82 3.18 -1.48
N ILE A 102 -11.40 3.54 -2.70
CA ILE A 102 -12.26 3.45 -3.89
C ILE A 102 -12.51 2.00 -4.27
N HIS A 103 -11.54 1.11 -4.07
CA HIS A 103 -11.62 -0.28 -4.52
C HIS A 103 -12.12 -1.25 -3.44
N ILE A 104 -12.28 -0.78 -2.23
CA ILE A 104 -12.79 -1.56 -1.11
C ILE A 104 -14.15 -1.04 -0.69
#